data_83dce84be20ee52e45bd321213749b58
#
_entry.id   83dce84be20ee52e45bd321213749b58
#
_cell.length_a   1.000
_cell.length_b   1.000
_cell.length_c   1.000
_cell.angle_alpha   90.00
_cell.angle_beta   90.00
_cell.angle_gamma   90.00
#
_symmetry.space_group_name_H-M   'P 1'
#
loop_
_entity.id
_entity.type
_entity.pdbx_description
1 polymer ?
#
loop_
_entity_poly.entity_id
_entity_poly.type
_entity_poly.pdbx_seq_one_letter_code
_entity_poly.pdbx_strand_id
1 'polypeptide(L)'
;MANRPDLPEHERELLLGWRDLVEGIFEVHGRDGDALVTENLVDELTYRMHSNMGPGVFRPLEPGGFMIGRLVPVGSEWLISGNFACYPKSDRAAIHRSAYEIAMRHPEQAFRNPDKLARAQQQQKTVHDCFVQFFGDDFVVIPGAQLTERIQSFYTFCRDHAAAELAASGKQPKNLPFQAPDYPADLVASDAVAITHDEVDGMGLYAEFGLIEEAFADPSLLRHPEYRRRVRDYLDDPTVSPVLFERMAARDPERTNQVFRKLLGREHFDWAIGGEKLMRQRKPDYFDRPRWPCVVPVSDKLAPYAASA
;
A
#
# COMPACT_ATOMS: atom_id res chain seq x y z
N MET A 1 -29.33 -5.33 10.94
CA MET A 1 -29.88 -4.92 12.24
C MET A 1 -30.06 -3.41 12.34
N ALA A 2 -29.10 -2.58 11.98
CA ALA A 2 -29.19 -1.11 12.07
C ALA A 2 -30.34 -0.44 11.27
N ASN A 3 -30.94 -1.16 10.32
CA ASN A 3 -32.05 -0.65 9.48
C ASN A 3 -33.45 -0.94 10.07
N ARG A 4 -33.54 -1.42 11.30
CA ARG A 4 -34.83 -1.62 11.96
C ARG A 4 -35.45 -0.27 12.35
N PRO A 5 -36.71 0.03 11.96
CA PRO A 5 -37.34 1.32 12.21
C PRO A 5 -37.69 1.59 13.67
N ASP A 6 -37.77 0.53 14.48
CA ASP A 6 -38.10 0.53 15.91
C ASP A 6 -36.87 0.69 16.83
N LEU A 7 -35.65 0.83 16.25
CA LEU A 7 -34.44 0.94 17.04
C LEU A 7 -34.23 2.39 17.53
N PRO A 8 -34.01 2.60 18.84
CA PRO A 8 -33.63 3.92 19.37
C PRO A 8 -32.36 4.46 18.66
N GLU A 9 -32.28 5.77 18.45
CA GLU A 9 -31.19 6.40 17.70
C GLU A 9 -29.82 6.05 18.27
N HIS A 10 -29.64 6.12 19.60
CA HIS A 10 -28.37 5.77 20.24
C HIS A 10 -27.95 4.31 20.02
N GLU A 11 -28.92 3.37 19.97
CA GLU A 11 -28.62 1.96 19.65
C GLU A 11 -28.25 1.78 18.17
N ARG A 12 -28.89 2.56 17.32
CA ARG A 12 -28.55 2.58 15.88
C ARG A 12 -27.15 3.09 15.65
N GLU A 13 -26.76 4.18 16.31
CA GLU A 13 -25.41 4.74 16.26
C GLU A 13 -24.36 3.75 16.76
N LEU A 14 -24.61 3.07 17.87
CA LEU A 14 -23.74 2.00 18.37
C LEU A 14 -23.58 0.87 17.36
N LEU A 15 -24.68 0.38 16.78
CA LEU A 15 -24.62 -0.70 15.78
C LEU A 15 -23.94 -0.27 14.48
N LEU A 16 -24.09 0.99 14.07
CA LEU A 16 -23.36 1.54 12.93
C LEU A 16 -21.87 1.67 13.24
N GLY A 17 -21.52 2.07 14.46
CA GLY A 17 -20.14 2.13 14.93
C GLY A 17 -19.46 0.75 14.91
N TRP A 18 -20.18 -0.35 15.05
CA TRP A 18 -19.61 -1.71 14.97
C TRP A 18 -19.09 -2.10 13.57
N ARG A 19 -19.33 -1.29 12.56
CA ARG A 19 -18.64 -1.40 11.27
C ARG A 19 -17.15 -1.07 11.37
N ASP A 20 -16.78 -0.27 12.36
CA ASP A 20 -15.41 0.12 12.66
C ASP A 20 -14.73 -0.86 13.64
N LEU A 21 -14.94 -2.14 13.41
CA LEU A 21 -14.30 -3.20 14.20
C LEU A 21 -12.77 -3.19 14.02
N VAL A 22 -12.05 -3.54 15.08
CA VAL A 22 -10.61 -3.74 15.07
C VAL A 22 -10.31 -5.21 15.32
N GLU A 23 -9.71 -5.87 14.36
CA GLU A 23 -9.12 -7.19 14.53
C GLU A 23 -7.60 -7.01 14.65
N GLY A 24 -6.97 -7.61 15.67
CA GLY A 24 -5.56 -7.31 15.89
C GLY A 24 -4.89 -8.19 16.92
N ILE A 25 -3.59 -7.91 17.06
CA ILE A 25 -2.70 -8.48 18.07
C ILE A 25 -2.38 -7.37 19.07
N PHE A 26 -2.79 -7.56 20.31
CA PHE A 26 -2.73 -6.56 21.35
C PHE A 26 -1.72 -6.97 22.42
N GLU A 27 -0.68 -6.15 22.65
CA GLU A 27 0.23 -6.31 23.80
C GLU A 27 -0.41 -5.69 25.04
N VAL A 28 -0.45 -6.43 26.13
CA VAL A 28 -1.06 -5.98 27.39
C VAL A 28 -0.11 -5.04 28.11
N HIS A 29 -0.56 -3.83 28.41
CA HIS A 29 0.16 -2.86 29.22
C HIS A 29 -0.22 -2.95 30.70
N GLY A 30 -1.50 -3.25 30.99
CA GLY A 30 -1.99 -3.33 32.36
C GLY A 30 -3.49 -3.24 32.46
N ARG A 31 -3.97 -2.86 33.65
CA ARG A 31 -5.39 -2.63 33.93
C ARG A 31 -5.61 -1.22 34.45
N ASP A 32 -6.76 -0.68 34.10
CA ASP A 32 -7.24 0.56 34.65
C ASP A 32 -8.73 0.37 35.04
N GLY A 33 -8.98 0.14 36.35
CA GLY A 33 -10.27 -0.34 36.84
C GLY A 33 -10.61 -1.72 36.25
N ASP A 34 -11.78 -1.81 35.63
CA ASP A 34 -12.26 -3.02 34.97
C ASP A 34 -11.78 -3.15 33.51
N ALA A 35 -11.14 -2.12 32.97
CA ALA A 35 -10.62 -2.12 31.62
C ALA A 35 -9.24 -2.77 31.55
N LEU A 36 -8.99 -3.53 30.47
CA LEU A 36 -7.67 -3.95 30.04
C LEU A 36 -7.10 -2.89 29.11
N VAL A 37 -5.90 -2.39 29.41
CA VAL A 37 -5.18 -1.41 28.59
C VAL A 37 -4.14 -2.14 27.74
N THR A 38 -4.23 -1.98 26.42
CA THR A 38 -3.35 -2.68 25.47
C THR A 38 -2.92 -1.75 24.35
N GLU A 39 -1.86 -2.13 23.66
CA GLU A 39 -1.41 -1.53 22.41
C GLU A 39 -1.58 -2.55 21.28
N ASN A 40 -2.24 -2.20 20.21
CA ASN A 40 -2.27 -3.02 19.00
C ASN A 40 -0.93 -2.91 18.28
N LEU A 41 -0.27 -4.04 18.05
CA LEU A 41 1.07 -4.07 17.44
C LEU A 41 1.08 -3.64 15.97
N VAL A 42 -0.07 -3.68 15.29
CA VAL A 42 -0.19 -3.35 13.85
C VAL A 42 -0.41 -1.86 13.64
N ASP A 43 -1.42 -1.27 14.30
CA ASP A 43 -1.73 0.16 14.17
C ASP A 43 -1.03 1.06 15.19
N GLU A 44 -0.41 0.48 16.25
CA GLU A 44 0.29 1.19 17.33
C GLU A 44 -0.63 2.10 18.16
N LEU A 45 -1.94 1.86 18.14
CA LEU A 45 -2.90 2.58 18.97
C LEU A 45 -3.14 1.87 20.30
N THR A 46 -3.42 2.67 21.33
CA THR A 46 -3.82 2.15 22.64
C THR A 46 -5.32 1.93 22.70
N TYR A 47 -5.71 0.77 23.22
CA TYR A 47 -7.10 0.37 23.38
C TYR A 47 -7.42 0.10 24.85
N ARG A 48 -8.47 0.79 25.37
CA ARG A 48 -9.10 0.45 26.64
C ARG A 48 -10.27 -0.47 26.35
N MET A 49 -10.12 -1.74 26.70
CA MET A 49 -11.11 -2.74 26.34
C MET A 49 -11.81 -3.37 27.54
N HIS A 50 -13.07 -3.65 27.36
CA HIS A 50 -13.95 -4.31 28.31
C HIS A 50 -14.45 -5.64 27.76
N SER A 51 -15.02 -6.46 28.65
CA SER A 51 -15.72 -7.69 28.27
C SER A 51 -17.13 -7.68 28.88
N ASN A 52 -18.11 -8.11 28.10
CA ASN A 52 -19.46 -8.35 28.58
C ASN A 52 -19.55 -9.50 29.61
N MET A 53 -18.51 -10.32 29.72
CA MET A 53 -18.36 -11.37 30.74
C MET A 53 -17.72 -10.86 32.04
N GLY A 54 -17.47 -9.55 32.12
CA GLY A 54 -16.81 -8.90 33.25
C GLY A 54 -15.27 -9.02 33.25
N PRO A 55 -14.58 -8.28 34.16
CA PRO A 55 -13.13 -8.15 34.16
C PRO A 55 -12.39 -9.46 34.52
N GLY A 56 -13.10 -10.43 35.09
CA GLY A 56 -12.52 -11.74 35.48
C GLY A 56 -11.94 -12.52 34.28
N VAL A 57 -12.44 -12.28 33.08
CA VAL A 57 -11.98 -12.94 31.84
C VAL A 57 -10.53 -12.55 31.49
N PHE A 58 -10.06 -11.41 31.97
CA PHE A 58 -8.70 -10.93 31.75
C PHE A 58 -7.66 -11.48 32.74
N ARG A 59 -8.06 -12.32 33.73
CA ARG A 59 -7.14 -12.85 34.74
C ARG A 59 -5.87 -13.52 34.17
N PRO A 60 -5.94 -14.25 33.03
CA PRO A 60 -4.75 -14.86 32.42
C PRO A 60 -3.79 -13.88 31.76
N LEU A 61 -4.24 -12.63 31.55
CA LEU A 61 -3.48 -11.62 30.82
C LEU A 61 -2.66 -10.77 31.79
N GLU A 62 -1.34 -10.88 31.71
CA GLU A 62 -0.37 -10.09 32.46
C GLU A 62 0.32 -9.05 31.58
N PRO A 63 0.88 -7.96 32.14
CA PRO A 63 1.65 -6.99 31.40
C PRO A 63 2.80 -7.65 30.58
N GLY A 64 2.87 -7.33 29.30
CA GLY A 64 3.79 -7.93 28.32
C GLY A 64 3.34 -9.26 27.74
N GLY A 65 2.18 -9.81 28.18
CA GLY A 65 1.46 -10.86 27.46
C GLY A 65 0.67 -10.31 26.28
N PHE A 66 0.06 -11.19 25.49
CA PHE A 66 -0.63 -10.81 24.26
C PHE A 66 -2.05 -11.36 24.19
N MET A 67 -2.91 -10.62 23.51
CA MET A 67 -4.26 -11.04 23.15
C MET A 67 -4.44 -10.92 21.64
N ILE A 68 -4.99 -11.95 21.03
CA ILE A 68 -5.45 -11.88 19.64
C ILE A 68 -6.97 -11.93 19.66
N GLY A 69 -7.63 -10.96 19.07
CA GLY A 69 -9.08 -10.88 19.11
C GLY A 69 -9.64 -9.72 18.30
N ARG A 70 -10.93 -9.53 18.48
CA ARG A 70 -11.71 -8.53 17.77
C ARG A 70 -12.36 -7.58 18.77
N LEU A 71 -12.31 -6.30 18.46
CA LEU A 71 -12.89 -5.22 19.27
C LEU A 71 -13.97 -4.48 18.48
N VAL A 72 -15.01 -4.04 19.15
CA VAL A 72 -16.01 -3.10 18.61
C VAL A 72 -16.06 -1.85 19.48
N PRO A 73 -16.23 -0.66 18.89
CA PRO A 73 -16.30 0.57 19.67
C PRO A 73 -17.60 0.66 20.49
N VAL A 74 -17.49 1.15 21.71
CA VAL A 74 -18.61 1.48 22.58
C VAL A 74 -18.33 2.83 23.26
N GLY A 75 -18.86 3.90 22.71
CA GLY A 75 -18.51 5.26 23.15
C GLY A 75 -17.04 5.57 22.88
N SER A 76 -16.30 5.96 23.91
CA SER A 76 -14.85 6.21 23.83
C SER A 76 -13.98 5.00 24.15
N GLU A 77 -14.58 3.84 24.40
CA GLU A 77 -13.90 2.61 24.79
C GLU A 77 -14.23 1.45 23.84
N TRP A 78 -13.68 0.27 24.10
CA TRP A 78 -13.80 -0.88 23.22
C TRP A 78 -14.36 -2.08 23.96
N LEU A 79 -15.19 -2.87 23.31
CA LEU A 79 -15.72 -4.13 23.81
C LEU A 79 -15.15 -5.29 23.00
N ILE A 80 -14.69 -6.33 23.68
CA ILE A 80 -14.31 -7.58 23.03
C ILE A 80 -15.54 -8.21 22.37
N SER A 81 -15.42 -8.48 21.08
CA SER A 81 -16.47 -9.10 20.27
C SER A 81 -16.06 -10.53 19.87
N GLY A 82 -16.74 -11.51 20.45
CA GLY A 82 -16.48 -12.93 20.17
C GLY A 82 -15.36 -13.52 21.02
N ASN A 83 -14.74 -14.57 20.50
CA ASN A 83 -13.64 -15.27 21.17
C ASN A 83 -12.32 -14.52 20.96
N PHE A 84 -11.42 -14.66 21.93
CA PHE A 84 -10.06 -14.18 21.85
C PHE A 84 -9.09 -15.24 22.38
N ALA A 85 -7.84 -15.16 21.95
CA ALA A 85 -6.77 -16.03 22.40
C ALA A 85 -5.75 -15.24 23.22
N CYS A 86 -5.22 -15.86 24.28
CA CYS A 86 -4.20 -15.28 25.15
C CYS A 86 -2.87 -15.99 24.94
N TYR A 87 -1.79 -15.21 24.89
CA TYR A 87 -0.44 -15.74 24.72
C TYR A 87 0.48 -15.16 25.80
N PRO A 88 1.36 -15.98 26.38
CA PRO A 88 2.29 -15.50 27.38
C PRO A 88 3.41 -14.66 26.75
N LYS A 89 4.12 -13.91 27.58
CA LYS A 89 5.27 -13.09 27.18
C LYS A 89 6.40 -13.91 26.51
N SER A 90 6.51 -15.21 26.81
CA SER A 90 7.47 -16.13 26.17
C SER A 90 7.29 -16.23 24.65
N ASP A 91 6.07 -16.02 24.15
CA ASP A 91 5.74 -16.18 22.74
C ASP A 91 5.98 -14.90 21.91
N ARG A 92 6.56 -13.87 22.54
CA ARG A 92 6.80 -12.55 21.96
C ARG A 92 7.38 -12.60 20.55
N ALA A 93 8.40 -13.43 20.32
CA ALA A 93 9.06 -13.47 19.00
C ALA A 93 8.12 -13.95 17.89
N ALA A 94 7.30 -14.99 18.17
CA ALA A 94 6.33 -15.49 17.22
C ALA A 94 5.20 -14.49 16.99
N ILE A 95 4.69 -13.88 18.06
CA ILE A 95 3.62 -12.88 18.02
C ILE A 95 4.05 -11.63 17.25
N HIS A 96 5.25 -11.09 17.50
CA HIS A 96 5.76 -9.94 16.77
C HIS A 96 5.97 -10.24 15.28
N ARG A 97 6.45 -11.45 14.94
CA ARG A 97 6.55 -11.86 13.52
C ARG A 97 5.18 -11.87 12.85
N SER A 98 4.18 -12.47 13.49
CA SER A 98 2.81 -12.49 12.98
C SER A 98 2.24 -11.07 12.82
N ALA A 99 2.49 -10.17 13.77
CA ALA A 99 2.07 -8.78 13.67
C ALA A 99 2.75 -8.05 12.50
N TYR A 100 4.05 -8.30 12.28
CA TYR A 100 4.77 -7.79 11.13
C TYR A 100 4.16 -8.28 9.81
N GLU A 101 3.91 -9.60 9.69
CA GLU A 101 3.31 -10.18 8.50
C GLU A 101 1.92 -9.61 8.21
N ILE A 102 1.10 -9.41 9.26
CA ILE A 102 -0.22 -8.77 9.13
C ILE A 102 -0.06 -7.33 8.64
N ALA A 103 0.84 -6.53 9.23
CA ALA A 103 1.07 -5.17 8.82
C ALA A 103 1.47 -5.05 7.33
N MET A 104 2.28 -6.00 6.84
CA MET A 104 2.71 -6.03 5.44
C MET A 104 1.61 -6.48 4.47
N ARG A 105 0.79 -7.46 4.87
CA ARG A 105 -0.28 -8.00 4.00
C ARG A 105 -1.57 -7.18 4.04
N HIS A 106 -1.80 -6.47 5.15
CA HIS A 106 -3.02 -5.73 5.45
C HIS A 106 -2.69 -4.30 5.91
N PRO A 107 -2.11 -3.47 5.02
CA PRO A 107 -1.69 -2.12 5.35
C PRO A 107 -2.85 -1.24 5.84
N GLU A 108 -4.08 -1.52 5.42
CA GLU A 108 -5.29 -0.84 5.89
C GLU A 108 -5.48 -0.94 7.42
N GLN A 109 -5.02 -2.04 8.04
CA GLN A 109 -5.06 -2.18 9.50
C GLN A 109 -4.05 -1.27 10.17
N ALA A 110 -2.83 -1.17 9.62
CA ALA A 110 -1.79 -0.29 10.13
C ALA A 110 -2.19 1.19 10.00
N PHE A 111 -2.84 1.55 8.90
CA PHE A 111 -3.25 2.92 8.57
C PHE A 111 -4.54 3.39 9.26
N ARG A 112 -5.12 2.59 10.16
CA ARG A 112 -6.09 3.10 11.15
C ARG A 112 -5.48 4.20 12.02
N ASN A 113 -4.18 4.15 12.25
CA ASN A 113 -3.42 5.21 12.91
C ASN A 113 -3.09 6.32 11.89
N PRO A 114 -3.70 7.52 12.01
CA PRO A 114 -3.47 8.61 11.06
C PRO A 114 -2.01 9.11 11.06
N ASP A 115 -1.32 9.07 12.20
CA ASP A 115 0.09 9.47 12.29
C ASP A 115 0.98 8.47 11.55
N LYS A 116 0.62 7.18 11.59
CA LYS A 116 1.32 6.12 10.85
C LYS A 116 1.08 6.27 9.34
N LEU A 117 -0.14 6.58 8.94
CA LEU A 117 -0.46 6.90 7.54
C LEU A 117 0.33 8.12 7.04
N ALA A 118 0.35 9.21 7.82
CA ALA A 118 1.10 10.41 7.45
C ALA A 118 2.61 10.14 7.30
N ARG A 119 3.20 9.33 8.21
CA ARG A 119 4.60 8.88 8.10
C ARG A 119 4.83 8.05 6.83
N ALA A 120 3.91 7.14 6.50
CA ALA A 120 3.98 6.32 5.29
C ALA A 120 3.95 7.17 4.02
N GLN A 121 3.02 8.13 3.94
CA GLN A 121 2.91 9.05 2.82
C GLN A 121 4.18 9.89 2.64
N GLN A 122 4.74 10.42 3.75
CA GLN A 122 5.98 11.17 3.70
C GLN A 122 7.18 10.32 3.25
N GLN A 123 7.29 9.08 3.73
CA GLN A 123 8.35 8.16 3.30
C GLN A 123 8.23 7.83 1.82
N GLN A 124 7.02 7.55 1.34
CA GLN A 124 6.79 7.24 -0.08
C GLN A 124 7.09 8.42 -0.98
N LYS A 125 6.71 9.64 -0.55
CA LYS A 125 7.09 10.86 -1.26
C LYS A 125 8.61 11.03 -1.33
N THR A 126 9.33 10.79 -0.24
CA THR A 126 10.80 10.84 -0.24
C THR A 126 11.40 9.85 -1.22
N VAL A 127 10.86 8.62 -1.31
CA VAL A 127 11.32 7.62 -2.28
C VAL A 127 10.99 8.05 -3.71
N HIS A 128 9.83 8.67 -3.94
CA HIS A 128 9.47 9.25 -5.24
C HIS A 128 10.45 10.36 -5.64
N ASP A 129 10.75 11.29 -4.74
CA ASP A 129 11.69 12.38 -5.00
C ASP A 129 13.10 11.84 -5.33
N CYS A 130 13.54 10.78 -4.61
CA CYS A 130 14.78 10.05 -4.93
C CYS A 130 14.72 9.38 -6.30
N PHE A 131 13.57 8.83 -6.71
CA PHE A 131 13.40 8.22 -8.02
C PHE A 131 13.57 9.24 -9.13
N VAL A 132 12.90 10.38 -9.01
CA VAL A 132 13.01 11.47 -9.99
C VAL A 132 14.45 12.01 -10.05
N GLN A 133 15.11 12.15 -8.89
CA GLN A 133 16.51 12.59 -8.85
C GLN A 133 17.46 11.59 -9.50
N PHE A 134 17.26 10.28 -9.32
CA PHE A 134 18.13 9.24 -9.84
C PHE A 134 17.91 8.98 -11.33
N PHE A 135 16.67 8.92 -11.78
CA PHE A 135 16.31 8.60 -13.17
C PHE A 135 16.07 9.83 -14.06
N GLY A 136 15.88 11.01 -13.47
CA GLY A 136 15.60 12.25 -14.18
C GLY A 136 14.12 12.49 -14.52
N ASP A 137 13.25 11.52 -14.27
CA ASP A 137 11.80 11.57 -14.57
C ASP A 137 11.08 10.56 -13.66
N ASP A 138 9.78 10.71 -13.46
CA ASP A 138 8.92 9.76 -12.73
C ASP A 138 8.40 8.61 -13.59
N PHE A 139 8.75 8.61 -14.87
CA PHE A 139 8.47 7.56 -15.86
C PHE A 139 9.67 7.34 -16.77
N VAL A 140 10.25 6.15 -16.76
CA VAL A 140 11.40 5.79 -17.59
C VAL A 140 11.20 4.44 -18.27
N VAL A 141 11.88 4.24 -19.39
CA VAL A 141 11.90 2.96 -20.11
C VAL A 141 13.34 2.47 -20.20
N ILE A 142 13.57 1.23 -19.80
CA ILE A 142 14.90 0.60 -19.84
C ILE A 142 14.82 -0.81 -20.43
N PRO A 143 15.92 -1.36 -20.99
CA PRO A 143 15.98 -2.77 -21.33
C PRO A 143 15.79 -3.67 -20.10
N GLY A 144 14.99 -4.74 -20.21
CA GLY A 144 14.73 -5.67 -19.12
C GLY A 144 16.01 -6.28 -18.52
N ALA A 145 17.01 -6.55 -19.35
CA ALA A 145 18.31 -7.05 -18.91
C ALA A 145 19.05 -6.10 -17.93
N GLN A 146 18.71 -4.82 -17.91
CA GLN A 146 19.29 -3.83 -17.00
C GLN A 146 18.47 -3.61 -15.73
N LEU A 147 17.26 -4.19 -15.64
CA LEU A 147 16.29 -3.91 -14.61
C LEU A 147 16.87 -4.12 -13.20
N THR A 148 17.41 -5.30 -12.93
CA THR A 148 17.92 -5.66 -11.60
C THR A 148 19.04 -4.72 -11.15
N GLU A 149 20.01 -4.45 -12.02
CA GLU A 149 21.14 -3.57 -11.72
C GLU A 149 20.68 -2.12 -11.49
N ARG A 150 19.79 -1.61 -12.33
CA ARG A 150 19.29 -0.23 -12.23
C ARG A 150 18.47 -0.01 -10.95
N ILE A 151 17.62 -0.96 -10.62
CA ILE A 151 16.81 -0.88 -9.39
C ILE A 151 17.69 -1.05 -8.14
N GLN A 152 18.68 -1.96 -8.16
CA GLN A 152 19.64 -2.08 -7.06
C GLN A 152 20.42 -0.78 -6.84
N SER A 153 20.86 -0.14 -7.93
CA SER A 153 21.56 1.16 -7.88
C SER A 153 20.65 2.26 -7.34
N PHE A 154 19.39 2.30 -7.76
CA PHE A 154 18.39 3.24 -7.25
C PHE A 154 18.18 3.11 -5.74
N TYR A 155 17.99 1.90 -5.22
CA TYR A 155 17.81 1.72 -3.79
C TYR A 155 19.09 2.02 -2.98
N THR A 156 20.25 1.75 -3.56
CA THR A 156 21.52 2.18 -2.98
C THR A 156 21.59 3.71 -2.87
N PHE A 157 21.20 4.42 -3.92
CA PHE A 157 21.10 5.88 -3.92
C PHE A 157 20.12 6.40 -2.84
N CYS A 158 18.91 5.81 -2.73
CA CYS A 158 17.94 6.19 -1.70
C CYS A 158 18.49 5.99 -0.28
N ARG A 159 19.16 4.86 -0.04
CA ARG A 159 19.77 4.56 1.25
C ARG A 159 20.85 5.58 1.61
N ASP A 160 21.72 5.91 0.67
CA ASP A 160 22.83 6.84 0.89
C ASP A 160 22.30 8.27 1.11
N HIS A 161 21.23 8.66 0.40
CA HIS A 161 20.51 9.92 0.62
C HIS A 161 19.89 9.98 2.03
N ALA A 162 19.17 8.94 2.43
CA ALA A 162 18.57 8.86 3.78
C ALA A 162 19.65 8.87 4.88
N ALA A 163 20.79 8.20 4.66
CA ALA A 163 21.91 8.22 5.60
C ALA A 163 22.52 9.62 5.77
N ALA A 164 22.64 10.35 4.66
CA ALA A 164 23.13 11.73 4.70
C ALA A 164 22.18 12.68 5.46
N GLU A 165 20.86 12.55 5.25
CA GLU A 165 19.86 13.34 5.99
C GLU A 165 19.87 13.03 7.49
N LEU A 166 19.98 11.75 7.87
CA LEU A 166 20.08 11.34 9.28
C LEU A 166 21.35 11.89 9.92
N ALA A 167 22.51 11.82 9.24
CA ALA A 167 23.77 12.38 9.71
C ALA A 167 23.68 13.90 9.90
N ALA A 168 23.04 14.61 8.97
CA ALA A 168 22.81 16.06 9.08
C ALA A 168 21.92 16.42 10.29
N SER A 169 21.01 15.52 10.69
CA SER A 169 20.16 15.67 11.89
C SER A 169 20.81 15.16 13.18
N GLY A 170 22.07 14.73 13.16
CA GLY A 170 22.80 14.21 14.32
C GLY A 170 22.39 12.78 14.74
N LYS A 171 21.65 12.06 13.90
CA LYS A 171 21.23 10.68 14.15
C LYS A 171 22.13 9.70 13.39
N GLN A 172 22.41 8.55 13.98
CA GLN A 172 23.12 7.48 13.28
C GLN A 172 22.17 6.70 12.37
N PRO A 173 22.52 6.48 11.08
CA PRO A 173 21.73 5.63 10.20
C PRO A 173 21.77 4.19 10.71
N LYS A 174 20.60 3.57 10.86
CA LYS A 174 20.50 2.11 11.01
C LYS A 174 20.89 1.49 9.67
N ASN A 175 21.92 0.65 9.67
CA ASN A 175 22.38 -0.03 8.46
C ASN A 175 21.33 -1.13 8.11
N LEU A 176 20.37 -0.80 7.27
CA LEU A 176 19.39 -1.75 6.74
C LEU A 176 19.94 -2.25 5.40
N PRO A 177 20.38 -3.54 5.31
CA PRO A 177 20.74 -4.10 4.03
C PRO A 177 19.49 -4.11 3.14
N PHE A 178 19.62 -3.53 1.95
CA PHE A 178 18.61 -3.68 0.91
C PHE A 178 19.19 -4.59 -0.18
N GLN A 179 18.42 -5.60 -0.53
CA GLN A 179 18.68 -6.42 -1.71
C GLN A 179 17.45 -6.27 -2.61
N ALA A 180 17.68 -5.96 -3.90
CA ALA A 180 16.60 -5.95 -4.88
C ALA A 180 15.95 -7.34 -4.90
N PRO A 181 14.63 -7.42 -4.98
CA PRO A 181 13.95 -8.70 -5.12
C PRO A 181 14.33 -9.37 -6.44
N ASP A 182 14.22 -10.68 -6.51
CA ASP A 182 14.27 -11.40 -7.77
C ASP A 182 13.06 -11.03 -8.62
N TYR A 183 13.31 -10.51 -9.81
CA TYR A 183 12.24 -10.16 -10.74
C TYR A 183 11.80 -11.37 -11.58
N PRO A 184 10.50 -11.44 -11.96
CA PRO A 184 10.02 -12.46 -12.89
C PRO A 184 10.83 -12.51 -14.17
N ALA A 185 11.05 -13.73 -14.67
CA ALA A 185 11.94 -13.96 -15.83
C ALA A 185 11.45 -13.25 -17.11
N ASP A 186 10.15 -13.08 -17.28
CA ASP A 186 9.52 -12.35 -18.38
C ASP A 186 9.82 -10.85 -18.34
N LEU A 187 9.89 -10.26 -17.15
CA LEU A 187 10.30 -8.87 -16.96
C LEU A 187 11.77 -8.66 -17.36
N VAL A 188 12.66 -9.54 -16.87
CA VAL A 188 14.10 -9.46 -17.17
C VAL A 188 14.41 -9.78 -18.64
N ALA A 189 13.65 -10.67 -19.27
CA ALA A 189 13.78 -11.02 -20.68
C ALA A 189 13.11 -10.03 -21.65
N SER A 190 12.35 -9.06 -21.11
CA SER A 190 11.67 -8.06 -21.92
C SER A 190 12.66 -7.18 -22.68
N ASP A 191 12.35 -6.84 -23.92
CA ASP A 191 13.12 -5.89 -24.73
C ASP A 191 13.12 -4.49 -24.10
N ALA A 192 11.98 -4.08 -23.56
CA ALA A 192 11.79 -2.83 -22.84
C ALA A 192 10.86 -3.01 -21.66
N VAL A 193 11.22 -2.44 -20.53
CA VAL A 193 10.41 -2.34 -19.29
C VAL A 193 10.14 -0.88 -18.99
N ALA A 194 8.87 -0.52 -18.92
CA ALA A 194 8.50 0.79 -18.38
C ALA A 194 8.49 0.74 -16.86
N ILE A 195 9.02 1.78 -16.24
CA ILE A 195 9.06 1.96 -14.78
C ILE A 195 8.39 3.31 -14.49
N THR A 196 7.36 3.29 -13.67
CA THR A 196 6.76 4.51 -13.10
C THR A 196 7.03 4.56 -11.62
N HIS A 197 7.12 5.76 -11.04
CA HIS A 197 7.04 5.92 -9.60
C HIS A 197 6.02 7.02 -9.27
N ASP A 198 4.96 6.64 -8.59
CA ASP A 198 3.89 7.53 -8.16
C ASP A 198 3.97 7.82 -6.66
N GLU A 199 3.60 9.03 -6.23
CA GLU A 199 3.62 9.41 -4.82
C GLU A 199 2.65 8.59 -3.96
N VAL A 200 1.63 7.97 -4.56
CA VAL A 200 0.63 7.17 -3.85
C VAL A 200 0.77 5.68 -4.14
N ASP A 201 0.91 5.30 -5.43
CA ASP A 201 0.94 3.88 -5.83
C ASP A 201 2.36 3.27 -5.75
N GLY A 202 3.38 4.12 -5.59
CA GLY A 202 4.77 3.67 -5.57
C GLY A 202 5.28 3.25 -6.94
N MET A 203 6.16 2.23 -6.97
CA MET A 203 6.81 1.78 -8.20
C MET A 203 5.94 0.80 -8.98
N GLY A 204 5.69 1.09 -10.26
CA GLY A 204 5.09 0.19 -11.23
C GLY A 204 6.14 -0.31 -12.24
N LEU A 205 6.10 -1.60 -12.57
CA LEU A 205 6.98 -2.25 -13.56
C LEU A 205 6.10 -2.90 -14.64
N TYR A 206 6.37 -2.60 -15.90
CA TYR A 206 5.53 -3.04 -17.02
C TYR A 206 6.39 -3.66 -18.13
N ALA A 207 6.25 -4.98 -18.29
CA ALA A 207 7.02 -5.77 -19.26
C ALA A 207 6.56 -5.57 -20.72
N GLU A 208 7.43 -5.87 -21.68
CA GLU A 208 7.12 -5.82 -23.12
C GLU A 208 6.59 -4.45 -23.58
N PHE A 209 7.18 -3.40 -23.05
CA PHE A 209 6.73 -2.03 -23.30
C PHE A 209 7.17 -1.49 -24.68
N GLY A 210 8.11 -2.12 -25.38
CA GLY A 210 8.65 -1.63 -26.64
C GLY A 210 7.58 -1.35 -27.70
N LEU A 211 6.64 -2.28 -27.93
CA LEU A 211 5.53 -2.07 -28.87
C LEU A 211 4.58 -0.92 -28.45
N ILE A 212 4.45 -0.68 -27.15
CA ILE A 212 3.67 0.45 -26.63
C ILE A 212 4.38 1.75 -26.96
N GLU A 213 5.66 1.83 -26.63
CA GLU A 213 6.49 3.01 -26.88
C GLU A 213 6.50 3.38 -28.37
N GLU A 214 6.71 2.39 -29.26
CA GLU A 214 6.65 2.58 -30.70
C GLU A 214 5.26 3.06 -31.19
N ALA A 215 4.17 2.46 -30.67
CA ALA A 215 2.81 2.85 -31.05
C ALA A 215 2.46 4.29 -30.62
N PHE A 216 3.01 4.76 -29.50
CA PHE A 216 2.86 6.14 -29.06
C PHE A 216 3.81 7.09 -29.79
N ALA A 217 4.99 6.63 -30.20
CA ALA A 217 5.89 7.39 -31.05
C ALA A 217 5.37 7.56 -32.47
N ASP A 218 4.78 6.49 -33.03
CA ASP A 218 4.10 6.52 -34.34
C ASP A 218 2.72 5.86 -34.28
N PRO A 219 1.64 6.62 -34.03
CA PRO A 219 0.28 6.06 -33.98
C PRO A 219 -0.19 5.39 -35.28
N SER A 220 0.52 5.55 -36.41
CA SER A 220 0.18 4.84 -37.64
C SER A 220 0.41 3.31 -37.53
N LEU A 221 1.28 2.87 -36.62
CA LEU A 221 1.56 1.46 -36.36
C LEU A 221 0.35 0.70 -35.81
N LEU A 222 -0.64 1.38 -35.26
CA LEU A 222 -1.91 0.75 -34.82
C LEU A 222 -2.74 0.14 -35.98
N ARG A 223 -2.37 0.35 -37.23
CA ARG A 223 -2.91 -0.42 -38.36
C ARG A 223 -2.50 -1.89 -38.31
N HIS A 224 -1.33 -2.20 -37.71
CA HIS A 224 -0.84 -3.55 -37.54
C HIS A 224 -1.48 -4.20 -36.30
N PRO A 225 -2.00 -5.44 -36.42
CA PRO A 225 -2.76 -6.08 -35.34
C PRO A 225 -1.96 -6.27 -34.05
N GLU A 226 -0.65 -6.50 -34.11
CA GLU A 226 0.24 -6.70 -32.96
C GLU A 226 0.30 -5.48 -32.05
N TYR A 227 0.53 -4.28 -32.60
CA TYR A 227 0.55 -3.02 -31.84
C TYR A 227 -0.82 -2.71 -31.24
N ARG A 228 -1.88 -2.86 -32.05
CA ARG A 228 -3.24 -2.63 -31.56
C ARG A 228 -3.62 -3.57 -30.43
N ARG A 229 -3.24 -4.84 -30.54
CA ARG A 229 -3.48 -5.83 -29.49
C ARG A 229 -2.71 -5.47 -28.24
N ARG A 230 -1.41 -5.17 -28.33
CA ARG A 230 -0.58 -4.83 -27.17
C ARG A 230 -1.10 -3.60 -26.41
N VAL A 231 -1.46 -2.51 -27.10
CA VAL A 231 -2.03 -1.34 -26.44
C VAL A 231 -3.37 -1.68 -25.78
N ARG A 232 -4.19 -2.54 -26.39
CA ARG A 232 -5.45 -2.99 -25.81
C ARG A 232 -5.22 -3.88 -24.60
N ASP A 233 -4.29 -4.83 -24.66
CA ASP A 233 -3.94 -5.70 -23.54
C ASP A 233 -3.52 -4.86 -22.31
N TYR A 234 -2.68 -3.88 -22.49
CA TYR A 234 -2.31 -2.94 -21.43
C TYR A 234 -3.48 -2.13 -20.88
N LEU A 235 -4.37 -1.68 -21.77
CA LEU A 235 -5.56 -0.94 -21.35
C LEU A 235 -6.52 -1.81 -20.53
N ASP A 236 -6.64 -3.09 -20.87
CA ASP A 236 -7.60 -4.02 -20.26
C ASP A 236 -7.01 -4.82 -19.09
N ASP A 237 -5.67 -4.88 -18.94
CA ASP A 237 -4.99 -5.58 -17.85
C ASP A 237 -5.17 -4.82 -16.52
N PRO A 238 -5.80 -5.42 -15.49
CA PRO A 238 -6.03 -4.77 -14.21
C PRO A 238 -4.74 -4.48 -13.42
N THR A 239 -3.62 -5.14 -13.74
CA THR A 239 -2.33 -4.94 -13.08
C THR A 239 -1.58 -3.72 -13.61
N VAL A 240 -1.92 -3.24 -14.80
CA VAL A 240 -1.36 -2.00 -15.36
C VAL A 240 -2.07 -0.79 -14.76
N SER A 241 -1.34 0.02 -13.99
CA SER A 241 -1.91 1.22 -13.37
C SER A 241 -2.37 2.27 -14.38
N PRO A 242 -3.50 2.95 -14.17
CA PRO A 242 -3.87 4.17 -14.90
C PRO A 242 -2.78 5.22 -14.94
N VAL A 243 -1.96 5.32 -13.89
CA VAL A 243 -0.83 6.26 -13.78
C VAL A 243 0.10 6.17 -14.99
N LEU A 244 0.37 4.97 -15.50
CA LEU A 244 1.19 4.79 -16.71
C LEU A 244 0.64 5.60 -17.89
N PHE A 245 -0.66 5.48 -18.17
CA PHE A 245 -1.30 6.20 -19.26
C PHE A 245 -1.35 7.71 -19.02
N GLU A 246 -1.51 8.13 -17.76
CA GLU A 246 -1.46 9.54 -17.36
C GLU A 246 -0.07 10.14 -17.63
N ARG A 247 1.02 9.42 -17.29
CA ARG A 247 2.39 9.84 -17.57
C ARG A 247 2.67 9.92 -19.08
N MET A 248 2.21 8.92 -19.84
CA MET A 248 2.31 8.94 -21.31
C MET A 248 1.57 10.13 -21.91
N ALA A 249 0.36 10.41 -21.42
CA ALA A 249 -0.45 11.54 -21.87
C ALA A 249 0.15 12.91 -21.48
N ALA A 250 0.75 13.00 -20.29
CA ALA A 250 1.45 14.21 -19.87
C ALA A 250 2.71 14.47 -20.71
N ARG A 251 3.41 13.41 -21.12
CA ARG A 251 4.63 13.49 -21.94
C ARG A 251 4.34 13.92 -23.38
N ASP A 252 3.28 13.37 -24.00
CA ASP A 252 2.84 13.72 -25.35
C ASP A 252 1.31 13.61 -25.50
N PRO A 253 0.58 14.68 -25.15
CA PRO A 253 -0.90 14.69 -25.21
C PRO A 253 -1.45 14.45 -26.63
N GLU A 254 -0.80 15.00 -27.65
CA GLU A 254 -1.32 14.90 -29.02
C GLU A 254 -1.18 13.47 -29.56
N ARG A 255 -0.04 12.83 -29.37
CA ARG A 255 0.15 11.42 -29.77
C ARG A 255 -0.74 10.49 -28.98
N THR A 256 -0.90 10.73 -27.69
CA THR A 256 -1.86 9.98 -26.84
C THR A 256 -3.27 10.10 -27.41
N ASN A 257 -3.72 11.29 -27.76
CA ASN A 257 -5.02 11.49 -28.40
C ASN A 257 -5.14 10.71 -29.71
N GLN A 258 -4.11 10.73 -30.56
CA GLN A 258 -4.11 9.99 -31.83
C GLN A 258 -4.17 8.47 -31.60
N VAL A 259 -3.42 7.93 -30.65
CA VAL A 259 -3.46 6.51 -30.28
C VAL A 259 -4.87 6.11 -29.87
N PHE A 260 -5.46 6.84 -28.91
CA PHE A 260 -6.78 6.47 -28.39
C PHE A 260 -7.92 6.73 -29.37
N ARG A 261 -7.84 7.76 -30.24
CA ARG A 261 -8.79 7.94 -31.35
C ARG A 261 -8.82 6.72 -32.26
N LYS A 262 -7.65 6.22 -32.67
CA LYS A 262 -7.52 5.04 -33.53
C LYS A 262 -7.91 3.75 -32.81
N LEU A 263 -7.50 3.58 -31.56
CA LEU A 263 -7.80 2.39 -30.77
C LEU A 263 -9.29 2.20 -30.52
N LEU A 264 -9.97 3.30 -30.17
CA LEU A 264 -11.39 3.33 -29.79
C LEU A 264 -12.33 3.54 -30.98
N GLY A 265 -11.81 3.95 -32.16
CA GLY A 265 -12.63 4.34 -33.32
C GLY A 265 -13.44 5.61 -33.05
N ARG A 266 -12.91 6.55 -32.27
CA ARG A 266 -13.57 7.80 -31.85
C ARG A 266 -12.74 9.00 -32.31
N GLU A 267 -13.08 9.61 -33.43
CA GLU A 267 -12.31 10.70 -34.05
C GLU A 267 -12.10 11.92 -33.15
N HIS A 268 -13.04 12.20 -32.25
CA HIS A 268 -13.02 13.38 -31.37
C HIS A 268 -12.62 13.04 -29.94
N PHE A 269 -12.01 11.85 -29.71
CA PHE A 269 -11.52 11.52 -28.37
C PHE A 269 -10.39 12.48 -27.96
N ASP A 270 -10.51 13.01 -26.75
CA ASP A 270 -9.50 13.84 -26.11
C ASP A 270 -9.22 13.27 -24.72
N TRP A 271 -7.95 12.98 -24.46
CA TRP A 271 -7.52 12.38 -23.19
C TRP A 271 -7.79 13.30 -22.01
N ALA A 272 -7.56 14.61 -22.14
CA ALA A 272 -7.78 15.57 -21.07
C ALA A 272 -9.25 15.61 -20.60
N ILE A 273 -10.20 15.27 -21.48
CA ILE A 273 -11.64 15.28 -21.19
C ILE A 273 -12.15 13.87 -20.86
N GLY A 274 -11.66 12.86 -21.58
CA GLY A 274 -12.23 11.51 -21.56
C GLY A 274 -11.33 10.43 -20.95
N GLY A 275 -10.07 10.73 -20.67
CA GLY A 275 -9.07 9.77 -20.19
C GLY A 275 -9.44 9.16 -18.86
N GLU A 276 -9.76 9.97 -17.86
CA GLU A 276 -10.18 9.46 -16.54
C GLU A 276 -11.43 8.58 -16.64
N LYS A 277 -12.43 9.01 -17.43
CA LYS A 277 -13.63 8.20 -17.63
C LYS A 277 -13.32 6.87 -18.29
N LEU A 278 -12.40 6.86 -19.27
CA LEU A 278 -11.95 5.64 -19.93
C LEU A 278 -11.25 4.72 -18.93
N MET A 279 -10.35 5.26 -18.11
CA MET A 279 -9.64 4.48 -17.09
C MET A 279 -10.61 3.89 -16.05
N ARG A 280 -11.57 4.67 -15.54
CA ARG A 280 -12.61 4.17 -14.63
C ARG A 280 -13.44 3.04 -15.24
N GLN A 281 -13.72 3.09 -16.54
CA GLN A 281 -14.46 2.02 -17.24
C GLN A 281 -13.63 0.75 -17.45
N ARG A 282 -12.32 0.88 -17.68
CA ARG A 282 -11.43 -0.24 -17.99
C ARG A 282 -10.79 -0.86 -16.76
N LYS A 283 -10.61 -0.08 -15.71
CA LYS A 283 -9.89 -0.44 -14.49
C LYS A 283 -10.69 -0.03 -13.24
N PRO A 284 -11.97 -0.46 -13.09
CA PRO A 284 -12.83 0.00 -12.00
C PRO A 284 -12.21 -0.31 -10.63
N ASP A 285 -11.62 -1.47 -10.45
CA ASP A 285 -11.02 -1.90 -9.18
C ASP A 285 -9.92 -0.96 -8.68
N TYR A 286 -9.23 -0.27 -9.59
CA TYR A 286 -8.22 0.72 -9.21
C TYR A 286 -8.85 1.94 -8.53
N PHE A 287 -10.03 2.39 -9.00
CA PHE A 287 -10.69 3.59 -8.49
C PHE A 287 -11.63 3.31 -7.30
N ASP A 288 -12.11 2.08 -7.19
CA ASP A 288 -13.10 1.69 -6.17
C ASP A 288 -12.45 1.28 -4.84
N ARG A 289 -11.14 1.01 -4.83
CA ARG A 289 -10.40 0.67 -3.62
C ARG A 289 -9.68 1.88 -3.03
N PRO A 290 -9.54 1.93 -1.69
CA PRO A 290 -8.64 2.91 -1.08
C PRO A 290 -7.21 2.73 -1.58
N ARG A 291 -6.53 3.84 -1.88
CA ARG A 291 -5.12 3.84 -2.29
C ARG A 291 -4.26 4.06 -1.04
N TRP A 292 -3.52 3.04 -0.67
CA TRP A 292 -2.62 3.08 0.46
C TRP A 292 -1.17 3.20 0.00
N PRO A 293 -0.31 3.90 0.77
CA PRO A 293 1.13 3.87 0.53
C PRO A 293 1.66 2.43 0.50
N CYS A 294 2.62 2.16 -0.39
CA CYS A 294 3.29 0.86 -0.48
C CYS A 294 4.26 0.63 0.69
N VAL A 295 4.68 1.71 1.35
CA VAL A 295 5.57 1.65 2.52
C VAL A 295 4.72 1.60 3.78
N VAL A 296 4.92 0.57 4.61
CA VAL A 296 4.27 0.46 5.92
C VAL A 296 5.30 0.68 7.02
N PRO A 297 5.29 1.84 7.71
CA PRO A 297 6.17 2.06 8.85
C PRO A 297 5.85 1.07 9.97
N VAL A 298 6.85 0.41 10.50
CA VAL A 298 6.71 -0.50 11.64
C VAL A 298 7.46 0.04 12.85
N SER A 299 6.96 -0.27 14.05
CA SER A 299 7.60 0.09 15.31
C SER A 299 8.97 -0.60 15.47
N ASP A 300 9.79 -0.07 16.37
CA ASP A 300 11.07 -0.72 16.75
C ASP A 300 10.87 -2.14 17.29
N LYS A 301 9.66 -2.49 17.79
CA LYS A 301 9.30 -3.83 18.22
C LYS A 301 9.22 -4.82 17.05
N LEU A 302 8.74 -4.36 15.89
CA LEU A 302 8.52 -5.19 14.70
C LEU A 302 9.67 -5.11 13.68
N ALA A 303 10.46 -4.03 13.70
CA ALA A 303 11.55 -3.80 12.76
C ALA A 303 12.56 -4.99 12.63
N PRO A 304 12.91 -5.75 13.70
CA PRO A 304 13.82 -6.89 13.58
C PRO A 304 13.30 -8.00 12.64
N TYR A 305 12.00 -8.07 12.40
CA TYR A 305 11.37 -9.11 11.57
C TYR A 305 11.31 -8.75 10.09
N ALA A 306 11.64 -7.51 9.73
CA ALA A 306 11.70 -7.06 8.33
C ALA A 306 12.79 -7.79 7.51
N ALA A 307 13.86 -8.25 8.16
CA ALA A 307 14.97 -8.93 7.49
C ALA A 307 14.75 -10.45 7.31
N SER A 308 13.63 -10.99 7.80
CA SER A 308 13.34 -12.43 7.83
C SER A 308 12.14 -12.83 6.95
N ALA A 309 11.57 -11.85 6.19
CA ALA A 309 10.37 -12.04 5.37
C ALA A 309 10.70 -12.18 3.87
#